data_a9a2781661f99a758b0c9d230f71df8f
#
_entry.id   a9a2781661f99a758b0c9d230f71df8f
#
_cell.length_a   1.000
_cell.length_b   1.000
_cell.length_c   1.000
_cell.angle_alpha   90.00
_cell.angle_beta   90.00
_cell.angle_gamma   90.00
#
_symmetry.space_group_name_H-M   'P 1'
#
loop_
_entity.id
_entity.type
_entity.pdbx_description
1 polymer ?
#
loop_
_entity_poly.entity_id
_entity_poly.type
_entity_poly.pdbx_seq_one_letter_code
_entity_poly.pdbx_strand_id
1 'polypeptide(L)'
;THSGAEPSATLVWRSLYALDIAERVVMWNALPMHPHDRGDPCSNRTPTDAELTHGRTPLRLLLAAFPRAAVVAVGKKAAEQLVRLGVAPAAAVRHPANGGAWAFAQGLEACVKARRRR
;
A
#
# COMPACT_ATOMS: atom_id res chain seq x y z
N THR A 1 15.86 -18.92 2.11
CA THR A 1 15.09 -18.71 0.91
C THR A 1 15.48 -17.47 0.15
N HIS A 2 16.11 -16.59 0.81
CA HIS A 2 16.40 -15.31 0.22
C HIS A 2 17.83 -14.93 0.42
N SER A 3 18.26 -14.00 -0.33
CA SER A 3 19.59 -13.42 -0.28
C SER A 3 19.82 -12.55 0.98
N GLY A 4 19.10 -12.79 2.04
CA GLY A 4 19.24 -12.04 3.28
C GLY A 4 18.41 -10.75 3.33
N ALA A 5 17.71 -10.40 2.25
CA ALA A 5 16.82 -9.24 2.26
C ALA A 5 15.57 -9.52 3.09
N GLU A 6 15.16 -8.57 3.91
CA GLU A 6 13.92 -8.72 4.67
C GLU A 6 12.71 -8.61 3.75
N PRO A 7 11.65 -9.41 3.98
CA PRO A 7 10.40 -9.24 3.27
C PRO A 7 9.81 -7.84 3.48
N SER A 8 9.19 -7.30 2.44
CA SER A 8 8.57 -5.98 2.52
C SER A 8 7.55 -5.87 3.64
N ALA A 9 6.77 -6.93 3.87
CA ALA A 9 5.79 -6.94 4.95
C ALA A 9 6.44 -6.74 6.32
N THR A 10 7.59 -7.38 6.56
CA THR A 10 8.32 -7.23 7.82
C THR A 10 8.78 -5.78 8.01
N LEU A 11 9.29 -5.16 6.95
CA LEU A 11 9.73 -3.76 7.00
C LEU A 11 8.57 -2.81 7.29
N VAL A 12 7.42 -3.06 6.66
CA VAL A 12 6.22 -2.25 6.90
C VAL A 12 5.77 -2.34 8.34
N TRP A 13 5.61 -3.56 8.87
CA TRP A 13 5.14 -3.76 10.24
C TRP A 13 6.13 -3.22 11.27
N ARG A 14 7.42 -3.36 11.02
CA ARG A 14 8.44 -2.78 11.89
C ARG A 14 8.25 -1.27 12.02
N SER A 15 8.02 -0.58 10.92
CA SER A 15 7.78 0.87 10.93
C SER A 15 6.49 1.22 11.66
N LEU A 16 5.42 0.45 11.45
CA LEU A 16 4.14 0.69 12.11
C LEU A 16 4.25 0.53 13.63
N TYR A 17 4.97 -0.49 14.08
CA TYR A 17 5.20 -0.68 15.52
C TYR A 17 6.09 0.42 16.09
N ALA A 18 7.12 0.83 15.36
CA ALA A 18 8.00 1.91 15.81
C ALA A 18 7.26 3.23 15.98
N LEU A 19 6.25 3.48 15.17
CA LEU A 19 5.42 4.69 15.26
C LEU A 19 4.22 4.53 16.18
N ASP A 20 4.06 3.37 16.79
CA ASP A 20 2.96 3.07 17.72
C ASP A 20 1.57 3.22 17.07
N ILE A 21 1.45 2.80 15.83
CA ILE A 21 0.18 2.87 15.09
C ILE A 21 -0.26 1.51 14.52
N ALA A 22 0.46 0.43 14.82
CA ALA A 22 0.17 -0.87 14.21
C ALA A 22 -1.27 -1.34 14.45
N GLU A 23 -1.85 -1.02 15.59
CA GLU A 23 -3.23 -1.42 15.91
C GLU A 23 -4.29 -0.58 15.23
N ARG A 24 -3.89 0.53 14.59
CA ARG A 24 -4.80 1.48 13.95
C ARG A 24 -4.71 1.46 12.44
N VAL A 25 -4.01 0.48 11.89
CA VAL A 25 -3.74 0.42 10.45
C VAL A 25 -4.40 -0.81 9.86
N VAL A 26 -5.04 -0.61 8.71
CA VAL A 26 -5.55 -1.70 7.89
C VAL A 26 -4.70 -1.74 6.62
N MET A 27 -4.10 -2.87 6.36
CA MET A 27 -3.35 -3.09 5.13
C MET A 27 -4.30 -3.56 4.04
N TRP A 28 -4.18 -2.98 2.87
CA TRP A 28 -5.03 -3.32 1.75
C TRP A 28 -4.23 -3.39 0.46
N ASN A 29 -4.54 -4.36 -0.35
CA ASN A 29 -3.99 -4.45 -1.70
C ASN A 29 -5.03 -3.88 -2.68
N ALA A 30 -4.69 -2.82 -3.41
CA ALA A 30 -5.61 -2.19 -4.36
C ALA A 30 -6.12 -3.16 -5.41
N LEU A 31 -5.37 -4.23 -5.66
CA LEU A 31 -5.80 -5.35 -6.50
C LEU A 31 -5.70 -6.63 -5.68
N PRO A 32 -6.83 -7.16 -5.15
CA PRO A 32 -6.79 -8.34 -4.28
C PRO A 32 -6.35 -9.62 -4.99
N MET A 33 -6.35 -9.65 -6.31
CA MET A 33 -5.81 -10.76 -7.07
C MET A 33 -4.41 -10.42 -7.55
N HIS A 34 -3.55 -11.44 -7.60
CA HIS A 34 -2.20 -11.27 -8.12
C HIS A 34 -2.23 -11.40 -9.64
N PRO A 35 -2.14 -10.29 -10.41
CA PRO A 35 -2.14 -10.40 -11.86
C PRO A 35 -0.81 -11.00 -12.34
N HIS A 36 -0.90 -11.95 -13.26
CA HIS A 36 0.27 -12.59 -13.85
C HIS A 36 0.00 -12.89 -15.31
N ASP A 37 1.06 -13.09 -16.07
CA ASP A 37 0.92 -13.47 -17.46
C ASP A 37 0.39 -14.89 -17.55
N ARG A 38 -0.36 -15.14 -18.62
CA ARG A 38 -0.94 -16.45 -18.88
C ARG A 38 0.18 -17.49 -18.94
N GLY A 39 0.04 -18.54 -18.12
CA GLY A 39 1.03 -19.60 -18.06
C GLY A 39 2.22 -19.33 -17.16
N ASP A 40 2.28 -18.16 -16.53
CA ASP A 40 3.37 -17.80 -15.61
C ASP A 40 2.82 -17.15 -14.35
N PRO A 41 2.38 -17.95 -13.37
CA PRO A 41 1.81 -17.39 -12.14
C PRO A 41 2.80 -16.62 -11.28
N CYS A 42 4.11 -16.73 -11.56
CA CYS A 42 5.12 -15.99 -10.81
C CYS A 42 5.39 -14.61 -11.39
N SER A 43 4.87 -14.28 -12.56
CA SER A 43 5.08 -12.97 -13.15
C SER A 43 4.14 -11.94 -12.54
N ASN A 44 4.59 -10.67 -12.55
CA ASN A 44 3.77 -9.54 -12.17
C ASN A 44 3.56 -8.66 -13.39
N ARG A 45 2.35 -8.28 -13.64
CA ARG A 45 2.04 -7.37 -14.73
C ARG A 45 1.13 -6.24 -14.25
N THR A 46 1.06 -5.18 -15.04
CA THR A 46 0.15 -4.09 -14.77
C THR A 46 -1.30 -4.59 -14.89
N PRO A 47 -2.14 -4.31 -13.89
CA PRO A 47 -3.55 -4.71 -13.95
C PRO A 47 -4.28 -4.05 -15.13
N THR A 48 -5.20 -4.78 -15.74
CA THR A 48 -6.10 -4.22 -16.74
C THR A 48 -7.19 -3.39 -16.07
N ASP A 49 -7.88 -2.57 -16.85
CA ASP A 49 -9.01 -1.79 -16.34
C ASP A 49 -10.12 -2.67 -15.78
N ALA A 50 -10.38 -3.82 -16.42
CA ALA A 50 -11.37 -4.77 -15.92
C ALA A 50 -10.98 -5.33 -14.55
N GLU A 51 -9.70 -5.68 -14.39
CA GLU A 51 -9.18 -6.18 -13.11
C GLU A 51 -9.26 -5.12 -12.01
N LEU A 52 -8.94 -3.88 -12.33
CA LEU A 52 -9.08 -2.77 -11.37
C LEU A 52 -10.54 -2.53 -10.99
N THR A 53 -11.46 -2.68 -11.93
CA THR A 53 -12.89 -2.54 -11.65
C THR A 53 -13.34 -3.58 -10.61
N HIS A 54 -12.84 -4.81 -10.67
CA HIS A 54 -13.14 -5.82 -9.66
C HIS A 54 -12.64 -5.45 -8.27
N GLY A 55 -11.54 -4.70 -8.18
CA GLY A 55 -11.01 -4.24 -6.90
C GLY A 55 -11.71 -3.01 -6.33
N ARG A 56 -12.47 -2.30 -7.15
CA ARG A 56 -13.10 -1.03 -6.76
C ARG A 56 -14.16 -1.20 -5.69
N THR A 57 -15.04 -2.17 -5.85
CA THR A 57 -16.13 -2.37 -4.88
C THR A 57 -15.63 -2.74 -3.49
N PRO A 58 -14.71 -3.72 -3.33
CA PRO A 58 -14.16 -4.01 -2.01
C PRO A 58 -13.46 -2.79 -1.39
N LEU A 59 -12.72 -2.02 -2.18
CA LEU A 59 -12.05 -0.83 -1.67
C LEU A 59 -13.05 0.22 -1.19
N ARG A 60 -14.13 0.45 -1.94
CA ARG A 60 -15.17 1.39 -1.53
C ARG A 60 -15.86 0.97 -0.25
N LEU A 61 -16.11 -0.34 -0.08
CA LEU A 61 -16.69 -0.86 1.16
C LEU A 61 -15.75 -0.64 2.35
N LEU A 62 -14.46 -0.87 2.15
CA LEU A 62 -13.46 -0.63 3.19
C LEU A 62 -13.42 0.84 3.58
N LEU A 63 -13.38 1.74 2.60
CA LEU A 63 -13.34 3.18 2.88
C LEU A 63 -14.61 3.67 3.57
N ALA A 64 -15.75 3.10 3.22
CA ALA A 64 -17.02 3.42 3.87
C ALA A 64 -17.02 2.97 5.34
N ALA A 65 -16.37 1.84 5.64
CA ALA A 65 -16.26 1.33 6.99
C ALA A 65 -15.33 2.19 7.87
N PHE A 66 -14.37 2.87 7.25
CA PHE A 66 -13.38 3.70 7.97
C PHE A 66 -13.34 5.12 7.37
N PRO A 67 -14.42 5.90 7.53
CA PRO A 67 -14.54 7.18 6.81
C PRO A 67 -13.52 8.24 7.25
N ARG A 68 -12.89 8.06 8.41
CA ARG A 68 -11.88 9.00 8.92
C ARG A 68 -10.45 8.54 8.66
N ALA A 69 -10.28 7.38 8.05
CA ALA A 69 -8.94 6.85 7.80
C ALA A 69 -8.26 7.64 6.68
N ALA A 70 -6.97 7.91 6.86
CA ALA A 70 -6.15 8.43 5.79
C ALA A 70 -5.68 7.26 4.93
N VAL A 71 -5.74 7.44 3.63
CA VAL A 71 -5.25 6.44 2.68
C VAL A 71 -3.82 6.80 2.33
N VAL A 72 -2.91 5.87 2.57
CA VAL A 72 -1.50 6.04 2.24
C VAL A 72 -1.13 5.03 1.16
N ALA A 73 -0.67 5.52 0.03
CA ALA A 73 -0.19 4.67 -1.05
C ALA A 73 1.26 4.27 -0.76
N VAL A 74 1.54 2.98 -0.83
CA VAL A 74 2.89 2.45 -0.65
C VAL A 74 3.40 2.02 -2.02
N GLY A 75 4.28 2.83 -2.59
CA GLY A 75 4.86 2.61 -3.89
C GLY A 75 4.10 3.29 -5.02
N LYS A 76 4.81 3.48 -6.11
CA LYS A 76 4.29 4.19 -7.28
C LYS A 76 3.09 3.47 -7.91
N LYS A 77 3.15 2.14 -7.99
CA LYS A 77 2.05 1.37 -8.58
C LYS A 77 0.78 1.49 -7.75
N ALA A 78 0.89 1.45 -6.43
CA ALA A 78 -0.26 1.63 -5.57
C ALA A 78 -0.88 3.01 -5.75
N ALA A 79 -0.06 4.05 -5.83
CA ALA A 79 -0.54 5.41 -6.05
C ALA A 79 -1.28 5.53 -7.38
N GLU A 80 -0.73 4.96 -8.44
CA GLU A 80 -1.36 4.98 -9.75
C GLU A 80 -2.69 4.22 -9.77
N GLN A 81 -2.73 3.07 -9.12
CA GLN A 81 -3.94 2.26 -9.05
C GLN A 81 -5.04 2.97 -8.26
N LEU A 82 -4.71 3.60 -7.15
CA LEU A 82 -5.69 4.36 -6.37
C LEU A 82 -6.32 5.49 -7.20
N VAL A 83 -5.51 6.21 -7.94
CA VAL A 83 -6.02 7.26 -8.83
C VAL A 83 -6.98 6.68 -9.86
N ARG A 84 -6.63 5.56 -10.48
CA ARG A 84 -7.50 4.88 -11.45
C ARG A 84 -8.79 4.38 -10.81
N LEU A 85 -8.77 4.06 -9.53
CA LEU A 85 -9.97 3.65 -8.78
C LEU A 85 -10.79 4.84 -8.30
N GLY A 86 -10.33 6.05 -8.55
CA GLY A 86 -11.03 7.26 -8.14
C GLY A 86 -10.75 7.68 -6.70
N VAL A 87 -9.65 7.20 -6.13
CA VAL A 87 -9.27 7.52 -4.74
C VAL A 87 -8.00 8.36 -4.73
N ALA A 88 -8.09 9.55 -4.14
CA ALA A 88 -6.92 10.40 -3.94
C ALA A 88 -6.25 10.02 -2.61
N PRO A 89 -5.02 9.51 -2.62
CA PRO A 89 -4.35 9.19 -1.36
C PRO A 89 -3.97 10.45 -0.60
N ALA A 90 -4.01 10.38 0.74
CA ALA A 90 -3.56 11.47 1.60
C ALA A 90 -2.04 11.64 1.50
N ALA A 91 -1.32 10.56 1.25
CA ALA A 91 0.12 10.58 1.06
C ALA A 91 0.55 9.38 0.22
N ALA A 92 1.67 9.51 -0.43
CA ALA A 92 2.31 8.41 -1.15
C ALA A 92 3.74 8.29 -0.62
N VAL A 93 4.12 7.08 -0.22
CA VAL A 93 5.45 6.81 0.31
C VAL A 93 6.15 5.78 -0.57
N ARG A 94 7.47 5.76 -0.51
CA ARG A 94 8.24 4.80 -1.29
C ARG A 94 7.99 3.38 -0.78
N HIS A 95 7.89 2.43 -1.70
CA HIS A 95 7.83 1.02 -1.34
C HIS A 95 9.14 0.60 -0.67
N PRO A 96 9.11 -0.22 0.39
CA PRO A 96 10.33 -0.58 1.12
C PRO A 96 11.26 -1.54 0.38
N ALA A 97 10.80 -2.19 -0.68
CA ALA A 97 11.63 -3.10 -1.46
C ALA A 97 12.75 -2.37 -2.21
N ASN A 98 13.77 -3.10 -2.61
CA ASN A 98 14.83 -2.60 -3.48
C ASN A 98 15.54 -1.36 -2.93
N GLY A 99 15.89 -1.41 -1.64
CA GLY A 99 16.61 -0.32 -0.99
C GLY A 99 15.75 0.84 -0.55
N GLY A 100 14.42 0.68 -0.61
CA GLY A 100 13.49 1.74 -0.24
C GLY A 100 13.11 1.81 1.23
N ALA A 101 13.65 0.94 2.09
CA ALA A 101 13.22 0.83 3.48
C ALA A 101 13.35 2.15 4.26
N TRP A 102 14.46 2.85 4.10
CA TRP A 102 14.67 4.12 4.80
C TRP A 102 13.68 5.19 4.32
N ALA A 103 13.53 5.33 3.00
CA ALA A 103 12.61 6.31 2.43
C ALA A 103 11.16 6.02 2.81
N PHE A 104 10.77 4.73 2.85
CA PHE A 104 9.46 4.33 3.32
C PHE A 104 9.24 4.76 4.78
N ALA A 105 10.18 4.45 5.66
CA ALA A 105 10.07 4.77 7.08
C ALA A 105 9.98 6.28 7.30
N GLN A 106 10.80 7.06 6.61
CA GLN A 106 10.79 8.51 6.71
C GLN A 106 9.48 9.11 6.19
N GLY A 107 8.99 8.63 5.06
CA GLY A 107 7.73 9.10 4.48
C GLY A 107 6.54 8.78 5.37
N LEU A 108 6.50 7.59 5.94
CA LEU A 108 5.43 7.19 6.85
C LEU A 108 5.46 8.01 8.14
N GLU A 109 6.64 8.22 8.71
CA GLU A 109 6.80 9.05 9.91
C GLU A 109 6.30 10.48 9.66
N ALA A 110 6.66 11.08 8.53
CA ALA A 110 6.19 12.41 8.18
C ALA A 110 4.67 12.47 8.08
N CYS A 111 4.06 11.46 7.48
CA CYS A 111 2.61 11.37 7.34
C CYS A 111 1.93 11.28 8.71
N VAL A 112 2.44 10.45 9.61
CA VAL A 112 1.88 10.27 10.95
C VAL A 112 1.99 11.56 11.76
N LYS A 113 3.15 12.22 11.70
CA LYS A 113 3.36 13.49 12.40
C LYS A 113 2.42 14.58 11.90
N ALA A 114 2.21 14.66 10.59
CA ALA A 114 1.29 15.63 10.02
C ALA A 114 -0.13 15.43 10.51
N ARG A 115 -0.58 14.19 10.63
CA ARG A 115 -1.91 13.88 11.14
C ARG A 115 -2.06 14.21 12.63
N ARG A 116 -1.02 13.98 13.43
CA ARG A 116 -1.05 14.26 14.87
C ARG A 116 -1.11 15.76 15.20
N ARG A 117 -0.76 16.62 14.24
CA ARG A 117 -0.82 18.07 14.41
C ARG A 117 -2.18 18.68 14.14
N ARG A 118 -3.11 17.88 13.61
CA ARG A 118 -4.46 18.37 13.29
C ARG A 118 -5.40 18.26 14.46
#